data_e1234f2f56dbcb7293dce8e379e6d096
#
_entry.id   e1234f2f56dbcb7293dce8e379e6d096
#
_cell.length_a   1.000
_cell.length_b   1.000
_cell.length_c   1.000
_cell.angle_alpha   90.00
_cell.angle_beta   90.00
_cell.angle_gamma   90.00
#
_symmetry.space_group_name_H-M   'P 1'
#
loop_
_entity.id
_entity.type
_entity.pdbx_description
1 polymer ?
#
loop_
_entity_poly.entity_id
_entity_poly.type
_entity_poly.pdbx_seq_one_letter_code
_entity_poly.pdbx_strand_id
1 'polypeptide(L)'
;MRTPPPTIDPATYRATDPALAALDDAAAIAHYRAHGRQKGVVASPLALRENLLAFIDDDAALLEIGPFFRPLKRGPNVEYLDVLTAEQLRERATKLGIDPNRCPPHIHHVGGIEQIERSYDAVLSAHVIEHQPDLVTHLQQVERLLKPGGGYFLIIPDKRYCFDHFIPESSLAGVIQAYEERRTTHTLASMIEHFVLTTHNDPERHWRGDHGREIRDRRERLKFAYAEYARRRERYIDVHSWYFTPPVFRAIVATLKDVGLIGLEIAGLYHPAYGRNEFCAILQRTT
;
A
#
# COMPACT_ATOMS: atom_id res chain seq x y z
N MET A 1 -6.90 12.96 14.97
CA MET A 1 -7.59 11.94 14.10
C MET A 1 -8.66 11.22 14.93
N ARG A 2 -9.81 10.84 14.35
CA ARG A 2 -10.82 9.97 14.99
C ARG A 2 -10.20 8.58 15.30
N THR A 3 -10.70 7.91 16.35
CA THR A 3 -10.27 6.53 16.65
C THR A 3 -10.80 5.59 15.58
N PRO A 4 -9.93 4.85 14.87
CA PRO A 4 -10.38 3.89 13.88
C PRO A 4 -11.15 2.71 14.52
N PRO A 5 -12.15 2.15 13.83
CA PRO A 5 -12.79 0.93 14.28
C PRO A 5 -11.80 -0.23 14.37
N PRO A 6 -12.07 -1.26 15.18
CA PRO A 6 -11.16 -2.39 15.32
C PRO A 6 -10.99 -3.15 14.01
N THR A 7 -9.86 -3.83 13.85
CA THR A 7 -9.56 -4.71 12.69
C THR A 7 -10.67 -5.74 12.45
N ILE A 8 -11.25 -6.25 13.54
CA ILE A 8 -12.42 -7.13 13.51
C ILE A 8 -13.46 -6.46 14.39
N ASP A 9 -14.48 -5.88 13.76
CA ASP A 9 -15.69 -5.38 14.42
C ASP A 9 -16.73 -6.50 14.40
N PRO A 10 -17.09 -7.06 15.59
CA PRO A 10 -18.02 -8.19 15.67
C PRO A 10 -19.40 -7.86 15.10
N ALA A 11 -19.86 -6.63 15.26
CA ALA A 11 -21.17 -6.19 14.75
C ALA A 11 -21.18 -6.17 13.22
N THR A 12 -20.17 -5.57 12.60
CA THR A 12 -20.00 -5.59 11.13
C THR A 12 -19.91 -7.01 10.61
N TYR A 13 -19.13 -7.87 11.29
CA TYR A 13 -18.98 -9.26 10.84
C TYR A 13 -20.29 -10.06 10.93
N ARG A 14 -21.02 -9.97 12.06
CA ARG A 14 -22.33 -10.65 12.20
C ARG A 14 -23.35 -10.21 11.15
N ALA A 15 -23.31 -8.95 10.74
CA ALA A 15 -24.22 -8.44 9.73
C ALA A 15 -23.99 -9.04 8.32
N THR A 16 -22.89 -9.74 8.07
CA THR A 16 -22.58 -10.34 6.76
C THR A 16 -23.34 -11.63 6.50
N ASP A 17 -23.82 -12.33 7.56
CA ASP A 17 -24.57 -13.60 7.43
C ASP A 17 -25.53 -13.76 8.61
N PRO A 18 -26.85 -13.96 8.37
CA PRO A 18 -27.83 -14.18 9.44
C PRO A 18 -27.46 -15.35 10.38
N ALA A 19 -26.75 -16.38 9.91
CA ALA A 19 -26.30 -17.50 10.71
C ALA A 19 -25.33 -17.09 11.82
N LEU A 20 -24.66 -15.94 11.68
CA LEU A 20 -23.71 -15.41 12.65
C LEU A 20 -24.38 -14.53 13.73
N ALA A 21 -25.65 -14.19 13.57
CA ALA A 21 -26.34 -13.21 14.42
C ALA A 21 -26.39 -13.63 15.91
N ALA A 22 -26.39 -14.93 16.20
CA ALA A 22 -26.43 -15.46 17.56
C ALA A 22 -25.06 -15.52 18.26
N LEU A 23 -23.95 -15.26 17.56
CA LEU A 23 -22.62 -15.27 18.15
C LEU A 23 -22.42 -14.06 19.07
N ASP A 24 -21.84 -14.26 20.24
CA ASP A 24 -21.28 -13.16 21.03
C ASP A 24 -20.02 -12.56 20.35
N ASP A 25 -19.47 -11.49 20.89
CA ASP A 25 -18.33 -10.79 20.28
C ASP A 25 -17.07 -11.67 20.21
N ALA A 26 -16.79 -12.44 21.24
CA ALA A 26 -15.63 -13.33 21.29
C ALA A 26 -15.75 -14.46 20.25
N ALA A 27 -16.94 -15.08 20.18
CA ALA A 27 -17.24 -16.13 19.20
C ALA A 27 -17.22 -15.60 17.75
N ALA A 28 -17.76 -14.40 17.51
CA ALA A 28 -17.71 -13.75 16.20
C ALA A 28 -16.28 -13.49 15.75
N ILE A 29 -15.41 -12.97 16.64
CA ILE A 29 -13.98 -12.75 16.37
C ILE A 29 -13.28 -14.08 16.08
N ALA A 30 -13.51 -15.12 16.89
CA ALA A 30 -12.92 -16.43 16.69
C ALA A 30 -13.35 -17.05 15.34
N HIS A 31 -14.66 -16.99 15.03
CA HIS A 31 -15.22 -17.48 13.78
C HIS A 31 -14.64 -16.74 12.55
N TYR A 32 -14.50 -15.40 12.63
CA TYR A 32 -13.85 -14.64 11.56
C TYR A 32 -12.41 -15.11 11.34
N ARG A 33 -11.64 -15.28 12.41
CA ARG A 33 -10.23 -15.71 12.31
C ARG A 33 -10.09 -17.10 11.69
N ALA A 34 -11.00 -18.02 12.03
CA ALA A 34 -10.99 -19.40 11.55
C ALA A 34 -11.52 -19.53 10.11
N HIS A 35 -12.52 -18.75 9.75
CA HIS A 35 -13.30 -18.97 8.52
C HIS A 35 -13.48 -17.72 7.66
N GLY A 36 -13.86 -16.59 8.25
CA GLY A 36 -14.26 -15.38 7.51
C GLY A 36 -13.09 -14.74 6.77
N ARG A 37 -11.92 -14.68 7.40
CA ARG A 37 -10.72 -14.06 6.84
C ARG A 37 -10.27 -14.72 5.53
N GLN A 38 -10.27 -16.05 5.48
CA GLN A 38 -9.86 -16.79 4.28
C GLN A 38 -10.85 -16.63 3.12
N LYS A 39 -12.10 -16.34 3.44
CA LYS A 39 -13.17 -16.11 2.46
C LYS A 39 -13.28 -14.63 2.03
N GLY A 40 -12.45 -13.74 2.58
CA GLY A 40 -12.51 -12.30 2.30
C GLY A 40 -13.79 -11.64 2.80
N VAL A 41 -14.40 -12.17 3.87
CA VAL A 41 -15.58 -11.54 4.47
C VAL A 41 -15.16 -10.22 5.14
N VAL A 42 -15.92 -9.17 4.91
CA VAL A 42 -15.66 -7.86 5.52
C VAL A 42 -15.97 -7.91 7.02
N ALA A 43 -14.97 -7.67 7.85
CA ALA A 43 -15.10 -7.65 9.30
C ALA A 43 -14.91 -6.26 9.92
N SER A 44 -14.65 -5.25 9.09
CA SER A 44 -14.60 -3.85 9.51
C SER A 44 -14.94 -2.97 8.31
N PRO A 45 -15.67 -1.87 8.48
CA PRO A 45 -16.00 -0.96 7.38
C PRO A 45 -14.74 -0.48 6.63
N LEU A 46 -13.64 -0.23 7.34
CA LEU A 46 -12.40 0.30 6.75
C LEU A 46 -11.58 -0.74 5.98
N ALA A 47 -12.06 -1.99 5.85
CA ALA A 47 -11.52 -2.94 4.90
C ALA A 47 -11.79 -2.56 3.43
N LEU A 48 -12.73 -1.64 3.20
CA LEU A 48 -13.05 -1.09 1.90
C LEU A 48 -12.40 0.28 1.73
N ARG A 49 -11.69 0.49 0.60
CA ARG A 49 -10.99 1.76 0.32
C ARG A 49 -11.90 2.97 0.36
N GLU A 50 -13.14 2.82 -0.10
CA GLU A 50 -14.12 3.89 -0.14
C GLU A 50 -14.41 4.42 1.28
N ASN A 51 -14.55 3.51 2.24
CA ASN A 51 -14.79 3.84 3.63
C ASN A 51 -13.52 4.37 4.33
N LEU A 52 -12.33 3.84 3.98
CA LEU A 52 -11.06 4.38 4.46
C LEU A 52 -10.90 5.84 4.03
N LEU A 53 -11.19 6.16 2.78
CA LEU A 53 -11.12 7.53 2.26
C LEU A 53 -12.18 8.45 2.92
N ALA A 54 -13.40 7.96 3.14
CA ALA A 54 -14.44 8.69 3.86
C ALA A 54 -14.14 8.87 5.36
N PHE A 55 -13.22 8.09 5.91
CA PHE A 55 -12.77 8.23 7.29
C PHE A 55 -11.79 9.39 7.48
N ILE A 56 -11.14 9.89 6.44
CA ILE A 56 -10.32 11.10 6.47
C ILE A 56 -11.27 12.31 6.48
N ASP A 57 -11.18 13.16 7.49
CA ASP A 57 -12.02 14.33 7.62
C ASP A 57 -11.81 15.30 6.43
N ASP A 58 -12.88 15.88 5.90
CA ASP A 58 -12.81 16.70 4.68
C ASP A 58 -12.10 18.05 4.88
N ASP A 59 -12.01 18.51 6.13
CA ASP A 59 -11.28 19.72 6.54
C ASP A 59 -9.82 19.45 6.92
N ALA A 60 -9.40 18.19 6.97
CA ALA A 60 -8.01 17.80 7.27
C ALA A 60 -7.05 18.35 6.22
N ALA A 61 -5.92 18.92 6.65
CA ALA A 61 -4.78 19.17 5.78
C ALA A 61 -4.19 17.81 5.36
N LEU A 62 -4.37 17.45 4.09
CA LEU A 62 -4.04 16.14 3.53
C LEU A 62 -2.94 16.24 2.48
N LEU A 63 -1.93 15.39 2.58
CA LEU A 63 -0.99 15.11 1.50
C LEU A 63 -1.30 13.75 0.87
N GLU A 64 -1.63 13.70 -0.41
CA GLU A 64 -1.72 12.46 -1.17
C GLU A 64 -0.42 12.24 -1.96
N ILE A 65 0.22 11.09 -1.75
CA ILE A 65 1.47 10.69 -2.40
C ILE A 65 1.14 9.79 -3.59
N GLY A 66 1.66 10.12 -4.77
CA GLY A 66 1.53 9.32 -5.98
C GLY A 66 0.11 9.26 -6.57
N PRO A 67 -0.59 10.40 -6.77
CA PRO A 67 -1.96 10.41 -7.28
C PRO A 67 -2.09 9.90 -8.72
N PHE A 68 -1.03 9.95 -9.49
CA PHE A 68 -0.92 9.63 -10.92
C PHE A 68 -2.15 10.11 -11.73
N PHE A 69 -2.97 9.17 -12.28
CA PHE A 69 -4.18 9.49 -13.05
C PHE A 69 -5.48 9.33 -12.25
N ARG A 70 -5.39 9.04 -10.97
CA ARG A 70 -6.56 8.76 -10.13
C ARG A 70 -6.39 9.29 -8.72
N PRO A 71 -6.30 10.62 -8.54
CA PRO A 71 -6.28 11.19 -7.20
C PRO A 71 -7.52 10.73 -6.41
N LEU A 72 -7.29 10.26 -5.19
CA LEU A 72 -8.30 9.62 -4.36
C LEU A 72 -9.11 10.63 -3.54
N LYS A 73 -8.46 11.74 -3.15
CA LYS A 73 -9.12 12.86 -2.47
C LYS A 73 -8.93 14.12 -3.30
N ARG A 74 -9.94 15.00 -3.25
CA ARG A 74 -9.93 16.31 -3.92
C ARG A 74 -10.47 17.35 -2.96
N GLY A 75 -9.98 18.57 -3.02
CA GLY A 75 -10.46 19.66 -2.18
C GLY A 75 -9.40 20.71 -1.94
N PRO A 76 -9.75 21.84 -1.30
CA PRO A 76 -8.83 22.96 -1.06
C PRO A 76 -7.73 22.62 -0.04
N ASN A 77 -7.94 21.59 0.79
CA ASN A 77 -7.00 21.17 1.82
C ASN A 77 -6.15 19.97 1.39
N VAL A 78 -6.26 19.53 0.10
CA VAL A 78 -5.53 18.38 -0.44
C VAL A 78 -4.35 18.87 -1.27
N GLU A 79 -3.16 18.45 -0.89
CA GLU A 79 -1.95 18.64 -1.68
C GLU A 79 -1.48 17.31 -2.26
N TYR A 80 -0.80 17.38 -3.40
CA TYR A 80 -0.29 16.20 -4.11
C TYR A 80 1.23 16.26 -4.19
N LEU A 81 1.87 15.12 -3.87
CA LEU A 81 3.28 14.85 -4.10
C LEU A 81 3.42 13.79 -5.19
N ASP A 82 4.21 14.05 -6.20
CA ASP A 82 4.60 13.04 -7.20
C ASP A 82 6.03 13.32 -7.68
N VAL A 83 6.72 12.29 -8.17
CA VAL A 83 8.05 12.43 -8.81
C VAL A 83 7.96 13.12 -10.17
N LEU A 84 6.77 13.20 -10.76
CA LEU A 84 6.47 13.81 -12.05
C LEU A 84 5.61 15.06 -11.88
N THR A 85 5.80 16.04 -12.78
CA THR A 85 4.89 17.19 -12.89
C THR A 85 3.51 16.75 -13.40
N ALA A 86 2.49 17.60 -13.22
CA ALA A 86 1.17 17.34 -13.76
C ALA A 86 1.15 17.16 -15.30
N GLU A 87 2.04 17.82 -16.02
CA GLU A 87 2.22 17.67 -17.47
C GLU A 87 2.80 16.31 -17.81
N GLN A 88 3.88 15.93 -17.13
CA GLN A 88 4.52 14.62 -17.32
C GLN A 88 3.57 13.47 -16.99
N LEU A 89 2.73 13.63 -15.95
CA LEU A 89 1.68 12.65 -15.62
C LEU A 89 0.65 12.53 -16.74
N ARG A 90 0.19 13.64 -17.32
CA ARG A 90 -0.74 13.64 -18.47
C ARG A 90 -0.11 12.99 -19.71
N GLU A 91 1.15 13.29 -20.00
CA GLU A 91 1.88 12.63 -21.09
C GLU A 91 1.99 11.11 -20.87
N ARG A 92 2.33 10.71 -19.65
CA ARG A 92 2.41 9.28 -19.29
C ARG A 92 1.04 8.61 -19.41
N ALA A 93 -0.03 9.24 -18.94
CA ALA A 93 -1.39 8.74 -19.07
C ALA A 93 -1.77 8.53 -20.55
N THR A 94 -1.49 9.52 -21.40
CA THR A 94 -1.74 9.43 -22.85
C THR A 94 -0.98 8.26 -23.49
N LYS A 95 0.31 8.07 -23.15
CA LYS A 95 1.12 6.94 -23.64
C LYS A 95 0.58 5.58 -23.23
N LEU A 96 -0.14 5.52 -22.10
CA LEU A 96 -0.78 4.32 -21.58
C LEU A 96 -2.24 4.15 -22.05
N GLY A 97 -2.75 5.04 -22.92
CA GLY A 97 -4.13 5.01 -23.38
C GLY A 97 -5.16 5.43 -22.30
N ILE A 98 -4.71 6.13 -21.27
CA ILE A 98 -5.53 6.64 -20.17
C ILE A 98 -5.91 8.09 -20.50
N ASP A 99 -7.17 8.50 -20.22
CA ASP A 99 -7.60 9.88 -20.37
C ASP A 99 -6.76 10.81 -19.46
N PRO A 100 -5.96 11.75 -20.04
CA PRO A 100 -5.09 12.64 -19.29
C PRO A 100 -5.86 13.62 -18.38
N ASN A 101 -7.15 13.88 -18.64
CA ASN A 101 -7.97 14.74 -17.79
C ASN A 101 -8.29 14.12 -16.42
N ARG A 102 -8.03 12.83 -16.26
CA ARG A 102 -8.15 12.14 -14.95
C ARG A 102 -7.00 12.48 -14.02
N CYS A 103 -5.84 12.91 -14.53
CA CYS A 103 -4.71 13.34 -13.71
C CYS A 103 -5.09 14.56 -12.86
N PRO A 104 -4.42 14.78 -11.72
CA PRO A 104 -4.56 16.02 -10.98
C PRO A 104 -4.21 17.21 -11.87
N PRO A 105 -4.93 18.34 -11.77
CA PRO A 105 -4.64 19.54 -12.55
C PRO A 105 -3.28 20.16 -12.17
N HIS A 106 -2.84 19.93 -10.94
CA HIS A 106 -1.65 20.48 -10.34
C HIS A 106 -0.99 19.46 -9.41
N ILE A 107 0.35 19.42 -9.38
CA ILE A 107 1.15 18.73 -8.38
C ILE A 107 1.83 19.80 -7.54
N HIS A 108 1.57 19.79 -6.23
CA HIS A 108 2.03 20.82 -5.29
C HIS A 108 3.50 20.64 -4.97
N HIS A 109 3.95 19.39 -4.86
CA HIS A 109 5.31 19.01 -4.54
C HIS A 109 5.82 18.03 -5.60
N VAL A 110 6.85 18.41 -6.37
CA VAL A 110 7.45 17.56 -7.40
C VAL A 110 8.81 17.09 -6.92
N GLY A 111 9.01 15.78 -6.85
CA GLY A 111 10.29 15.18 -6.41
C GLY A 111 10.16 14.38 -5.14
N GLY A 112 11.08 14.58 -4.22
CA GLY A 112 11.15 13.78 -2.97
C GLY A 112 10.35 14.40 -1.82
N ILE A 113 9.86 13.54 -0.95
CA ILE A 113 9.11 13.90 0.25
C ILE A 113 9.96 14.69 1.27
N GLU A 114 11.28 14.55 1.22
CA GLU A 114 12.24 15.23 2.10
C GLU A 114 12.23 16.76 1.97
N GLN A 115 11.78 17.28 0.83
CA GLN A 115 11.74 18.72 0.52
C GLN A 115 10.52 19.42 1.12
N ILE A 116 9.55 18.67 1.66
CA ILE A 116 8.33 19.24 2.21
C ILE A 116 8.55 19.64 3.67
N GLU A 117 8.31 20.92 4.00
CA GLU A 117 8.45 21.45 5.36
C GLU A 117 7.10 21.52 6.12
N ARG A 118 5.99 21.56 5.37
CA ARG A 118 4.65 21.65 5.93
C ARG A 118 4.24 20.36 6.65
N SER A 119 3.45 20.49 7.74
CA SER A 119 2.85 19.35 8.45
C SER A 119 1.37 19.18 8.10
N TYR A 120 0.91 17.92 8.12
CA TYR A 120 -0.43 17.51 7.72
C TYR A 120 -1.15 16.77 8.84
N ASP A 121 -2.48 16.82 8.83
CA ASP A 121 -3.33 16.01 9.70
C ASP A 121 -3.39 14.56 9.22
N ALA A 122 -3.28 14.39 7.90
CA ALA A 122 -3.28 13.08 7.25
C ALA A 122 -2.30 13.05 6.07
N VAL A 123 -1.67 11.89 5.87
CA VAL A 123 -0.97 11.51 4.64
C VAL A 123 -1.71 10.31 4.06
N LEU A 124 -1.87 10.26 2.75
CA LEU A 124 -2.57 9.18 2.02
C LEU A 124 -1.68 8.66 0.90
N SER A 125 -1.60 7.35 0.75
CA SER A 125 -1.03 6.74 -0.44
C SER A 125 -1.75 5.45 -0.81
N ALA A 126 -1.83 5.17 -2.11
CA ALA A 126 -2.40 3.92 -2.63
C ALA A 126 -1.47 3.34 -3.69
N HIS A 127 -1.00 2.13 -3.46
CA HIS A 127 -0.04 1.45 -4.33
C HIS A 127 1.25 2.30 -4.54
N VAL A 128 1.85 2.73 -3.42
CA VAL A 128 3.07 3.56 -3.40
C VAL A 128 4.13 3.00 -2.47
N ILE A 129 3.74 2.51 -1.29
CA ILE A 129 4.68 2.09 -0.25
C ILE A 129 5.52 0.87 -0.68
N GLU A 130 4.95 0.00 -1.50
CA GLU A 130 5.61 -1.16 -2.07
C GLU A 130 6.70 -0.80 -3.09
N HIS A 131 6.66 0.42 -3.65
CA HIS A 131 7.66 0.92 -4.59
C HIS A 131 8.84 1.63 -3.92
N GLN A 132 8.80 1.86 -2.60
CA GLN A 132 9.86 2.61 -1.93
C GLN A 132 11.12 1.76 -1.81
N PRO A 133 12.29 2.20 -2.34
CA PRO A 133 13.52 1.42 -2.22
C PRO A 133 13.97 1.21 -0.76
N ASP A 134 13.73 2.20 0.10
CA ASP A 134 13.99 2.20 1.54
C ASP A 134 12.69 2.50 2.29
N LEU A 135 12.07 1.43 2.81
CA LEU A 135 10.81 1.51 3.54
C LEU A 135 10.94 2.30 4.84
N VAL A 136 12.04 2.12 5.58
CA VAL A 136 12.23 2.77 6.88
C VAL A 136 12.37 4.27 6.69
N THR A 137 13.25 4.71 5.79
CA THR A 137 13.42 6.15 5.47
C THR A 137 12.11 6.76 4.99
N HIS A 138 11.33 6.07 4.15
CA HIS A 138 10.01 6.56 3.73
C HIS A 138 9.06 6.75 4.91
N LEU A 139 8.95 5.78 5.81
CA LEU A 139 8.10 5.88 7.00
C LEU A 139 8.54 7.02 7.94
N GLN A 140 9.85 7.21 8.16
CA GLN A 140 10.40 8.34 8.93
C GLN A 140 10.07 9.69 8.31
N GLN A 141 10.15 9.80 6.98
CA GLN A 141 9.81 11.03 6.25
C GLN A 141 8.31 11.34 6.36
N VAL A 142 7.43 10.33 6.23
CA VAL A 142 5.99 10.50 6.45
C VAL A 142 5.70 10.90 7.89
N GLU A 143 6.34 10.24 8.86
CA GLU A 143 6.20 10.59 10.28
C GLU A 143 6.55 12.06 10.55
N ARG A 144 7.63 12.56 9.98
CA ARG A 144 8.05 13.97 10.09
C ARG A 144 6.97 14.93 9.59
N LEU A 145 6.28 14.56 8.53
CA LEU A 145 5.21 15.39 7.94
C LEU A 145 3.89 15.33 8.69
N LEU A 146 3.66 14.32 9.51
CA LEU A 146 2.43 14.21 10.28
C LEU A 146 2.49 15.13 11.51
N LYS A 147 1.40 15.83 11.79
CA LYS A 147 1.19 16.46 13.09
C LYS A 147 1.12 15.39 14.20
N PRO A 148 1.38 15.73 15.47
CA PRO A 148 1.14 14.80 16.58
C PRO A 148 -0.29 14.23 16.54
N GLY A 149 -0.43 12.91 16.61
CA GLY A 149 -1.71 12.21 16.47
C GLY A 149 -2.27 12.16 15.06
N GLY A 150 -1.56 12.67 14.05
CA GLY A 150 -1.91 12.56 12.63
C GLY A 150 -1.75 11.13 12.11
N GLY A 151 -2.40 10.83 10.97
CA GLY A 151 -2.49 9.49 10.43
C GLY A 151 -1.94 9.32 9.01
N TYR A 152 -1.22 8.23 8.78
CA TYR A 152 -0.86 7.77 7.44
C TYR A 152 -1.85 6.69 6.98
N PHE A 153 -2.67 7.03 6.01
CA PHE A 153 -3.69 6.17 5.42
C PHE A 153 -3.11 5.43 4.21
N LEU A 154 -3.17 4.13 4.26
CA LEU A 154 -2.50 3.26 3.32
C LEU A 154 -3.47 2.30 2.64
N ILE A 155 -3.39 2.21 1.33
CA ILE A 155 -4.01 1.17 0.51
C ILE A 155 -2.87 0.41 -0.15
N ILE A 156 -2.65 -0.83 0.28
CA ILE A 156 -1.45 -1.62 -0.01
C ILE A 156 -1.83 -2.87 -0.79
N PRO A 157 -1.15 -3.23 -1.88
CA PRO A 157 -1.42 -4.47 -2.57
C PRO A 157 -1.14 -5.67 -1.67
N ASP A 158 -2.09 -6.61 -1.61
CA ASP A 158 -1.87 -7.91 -1.01
C ASP A 158 -1.29 -8.84 -2.08
N LYS A 159 -0.03 -9.20 -1.91
CA LYS A 159 0.69 -10.01 -2.89
C LYS A 159 0.00 -11.33 -3.27
N ARG A 160 -0.89 -11.82 -2.42
CA ARG A 160 -1.63 -13.07 -2.68
C ARG A 160 -2.66 -12.93 -3.79
N TYR A 161 -3.13 -11.70 -4.06
CA TYR A 161 -4.27 -11.42 -4.94
C TYR A 161 -3.93 -10.46 -6.09
N CYS A 162 -2.64 -10.23 -6.36
CA CYS A 162 -2.14 -9.41 -7.46
C CYS A 162 -1.05 -10.15 -8.24
N PHE A 163 -0.44 -9.48 -9.21
CA PHE A 163 0.62 -10.05 -10.04
C PHE A 163 1.85 -10.54 -9.27
N ASP A 164 2.03 -10.15 -8.01
CA ASP A 164 3.15 -10.57 -7.15
C ASP A 164 2.97 -11.95 -6.51
N HIS A 165 1.91 -12.68 -6.84
CA HIS A 165 1.51 -13.90 -6.14
C HIS A 165 2.66 -14.87 -5.87
N PHE A 166 3.50 -15.11 -6.87
CA PHE A 166 4.61 -16.08 -6.78
C PHE A 166 5.89 -15.53 -6.17
N ILE A 167 5.96 -14.23 -5.89
CA ILE A 167 7.13 -13.61 -5.25
C ILE A 167 7.06 -13.90 -3.74
N PRO A 168 8.17 -14.24 -3.06
CA PRO A 168 8.17 -14.41 -1.60
C PRO A 168 7.71 -13.15 -0.86
N GLU A 169 7.13 -13.31 0.34
CA GLU A 169 6.84 -12.18 1.22
C GLU A 169 8.13 -11.46 1.62
N SER A 170 8.04 -10.15 1.78
CA SER A 170 9.15 -9.33 2.28
C SER A 170 9.54 -9.72 3.71
N SER A 171 10.83 -9.71 3.97
CA SER A 171 11.37 -10.01 5.29
C SER A 171 11.82 -8.74 6.03
N LEU A 172 11.73 -8.74 7.37
CA LEU A 172 12.30 -7.70 8.20
C LEU A 172 13.80 -7.49 7.90
N ALA A 173 14.55 -8.58 7.68
CA ALA A 173 15.97 -8.50 7.36
C ALA A 173 16.22 -7.72 6.06
N GLY A 174 15.40 -7.95 5.01
CA GLY A 174 15.49 -7.18 3.77
C GLY A 174 15.18 -5.71 3.95
N VAL A 175 14.20 -5.37 4.81
CA VAL A 175 13.83 -3.98 5.13
C VAL A 175 14.98 -3.28 5.88
N ILE A 176 15.55 -3.89 6.91
CA ILE A 176 16.69 -3.34 7.65
C ILE A 176 17.91 -3.19 6.75
N GLN A 177 18.20 -4.20 5.91
CA GLN A 177 19.31 -4.13 4.98
C GLN A 177 19.17 -2.94 4.01
N ALA A 178 17.96 -2.71 3.47
CA ALA A 178 17.70 -1.57 2.58
C ALA A 178 17.97 -0.22 3.28
N TYR A 179 17.58 -0.11 4.53
CA TYR A 179 17.81 1.07 5.37
C TYR A 179 19.31 1.30 5.64
N GLU A 180 20.04 0.27 6.04
CA GLU A 180 21.49 0.35 6.30
C GLU A 180 22.28 0.72 5.03
N GLU A 181 21.83 0.21 3.88
CA GLU A 181 22.38 0.54 2.56
C GLU A 181 21.96 1.94 2.06
N ARG A 182 21.01 2.61 2.72
CA ARG A 182 20.42 3.90 2.29
C ARG A 182 19.97 3.84 0.83
N ARG A 183 19.16 2.85 0.49
CA ARG A 183 18.75 2.59 -0.89
C ARG A 183 17.92 3.73 -1.46
N THR A 184 18.34 4.25 -2.59
CA THR A 184 17.61 5.28 -3.35
C THR A 184 17.05 4.76 -4.66
N THR A 185 17.46 3.55 -5.09
CA THR A 185 17.05 2.92 -6.35
C THR A 185 16.72 1.44 -6.13
N HIS A 186 15.98 0.86 -7.07
CA HIS A 186 15.63 -0.55 -7.04
C HIS A 186 16.83 -1.45 -7.31
N THR A 187 16.85 -2.61 -6.68
CA THR A 187 17.92 -3.60 -6.82
C THR A 187 17.72 -4.47 -8.06
N LEU A 188 18.79 -5.17 -8.47
CA LEU A 188 18.66 -6.23 -9.47
C LEU A 188 17.69 -7.33 -9.02
N ALA A 189 17.66 -7.65 -7.72
CA ALA A 189 16.72 -8.62 -7.16
C ALA A 189 15.27 -8.20 -7.41
N SER A 190 14.89 -6.96 -7.07
CA SER A 190 13.55 -6.43 -7.33
C SER A 190 13.19 -6.48 -8.83
N MET A 191 14.16 -6.19 -9.71
CA MET A 191 13.96 -6.29 -11.16
C MET A 191 13.70 -7.74 -11.61
N ILE A 192 14.47 -8.68 -11.08
CA ILE A 192 14.30 -10.12 -11.41
C ILE A 192 12.93 -10.59 -10.88
N GLU A 193 12.58 -10.30 -9.66
CA GLU A 193 11.30 -10.65 -9.06
C GLU A 193 10.15 -10.10 -9.90
N HIS A 194 10.17 -8.83 -10.21
CA HIS A 194 9.12 -8.19 -11.00
C HIS A 194 9.01 -8.79 -12.42
N PHE A 195 10.11 -8.89 -13.16
CA PHE A 195 10.03 -9.34 -14.56
C PHE A 195 9.94 -10.86 -14.74
N VAL A 196 10.44 -11.64 -13.78
CA VAL A 196 10.49 -13.10 -13.92
C VAL A 196 9.36 -13.81 -13.18
N LEU A 197 8.92 -13.30 -11.99
CA LEU A 197 8.02 -14.04 -11.11
C LEU A 197 6.57 -13.50 -11.11
N THR A 198 6.28 -12.40 -11.81
CA THR A 198 4.92 -11.85 -11.87
C THR A 198 3.97 -12.68 -12.73
N THR A 199 2.70 -12.68 -12.36
CA THR A 199 1.60 -13.34 -13.05
C THR A 199 0.52 -12.34 -13.48
N HIS A 200 -0.72 -12.79 -13.71
CA HIS A 200 -1.84 -11.89 -14.03
C HIS A 200 -2.23 -11.01 -12.82
N ASN A 201 -2.89 -9.89 -13.11
CA ASN A 201 -3.38 -8.95 -12.09
C ASN A 201 -4.91 -8.95 -12.00
N ASP A 202 -5.52 -10.13 -11.98
CA ASP A 202 -6.97 -10.30 -11.84
C ASP A 202 -7.27 -10.84 -10.43
N PRO A 203 -7.76 -9.99 -9.51
CA PRO A 203 -7.98 -10.40 -8.13
C PRO A 203 -9.08 -11.46 -7.99
N GLU A 204 -10.14 -11.44 -8.81
CA GLU A 204 -11.18 -12.44 -8.72
C GLU A 204 -10.69 -13.84 -9.07
N ARG A 205 -9.80 -13.95 -10.05
CA ARG A 205 -9.16 -15.22 -10.39
C ARG A 205 -8.31 -15.72 -9.24
N HIS A 206 -7.49 -14.84 -8.64
CA HIS A 206 -6.69 -15.20 -7.47
C HIS A 206 -7.56 -15.72 -6.30
N TRP A 207 -8.67 -15.03 -6.00
CA TRP A 207 -9.59 -15.45 -4.95
C TRP A 207 -10.25 -16.81 -5.21
N ARG A 208 -10.40 -17.21 -6.48
CA ARG A 208 -10.91 -18.54 -6.88
C ARG A 208 -9.82 -19.62 -6.96
N GLY A 209 -8.57 -19.30 -6.57
CA GLY A 209 -7.44 -20.21 -6.63
C GLY A 209 -6.77 -20.33 -8.01
N ASP A 210 -7.15 -19.51 -8.98
CA ASP A 210 -6.45 -19.42 -10.26
C ASP A 210 -5.39 -18.31 -10.17
N HIS A 211 -4.16 -18.73 -9.97
CA HIS A 211 -3.01 -17.81 -9.85
C HIS A 211 -2.20 -17.69 -11.15
N GLY A 212 -2.74 -18.22 -12.25
CA GLY A 212 -2.03 -18.32 -13.52
C GLY A 212 -1.16 -19.57 -13.61
N ARG A 213 -0.53 -19.72 -14.74
CA ARG A 213 0.36 -20.85 -14.99
C ARG A 213 1.77 -20.52 -14.54
N GLU A 214 2.57 -21.58 -14.25
CA GLU A 214 4.02 -21.42 -14.11
C GLU A 214 4.60 -20.60 -15.26
N ILE A 215 5.53 -19.73 -14.90
CA ILE A 215 6.08 -18.75 -15.80
C ILE A 215 6.83 -19.46 -16.92
N ARG A 216 6.30 -19.37 -18.14
CA ARG A 216 7.01 -19.76 -19.35
C ARG A 216 8.07 -18.70 -19.68
N ASP A 217 9.13 -19.09 -20.36
CA ASP A 217 10.16 -18.18 -20.86
C ASP A 217 11.00 -17.47 -19.77
N ARG A 218 11.19 -18.10 -18.61
CA ARG A 218 12.01 -17.55 -17.52
C ARG A 218 13.38 -17.05 -18.01
N ARG A 219 13.98 -17.75 -18.95
CA ARG A 219 15.29 -17.38 -19.51
C ARG A 219 15.25 -16.01 -20.20
N GLU A 220 14.27 -15.78 -21.06
CA GLU A 220 14.15 -14.52 -21.82
C GLU A 220 13.72 -13.38 -20.89
N ARG A 221 12.83 -13.64 -19.95
CA ARG A 221 12.44 -12.68 -18.92
C ARG A 221 13.63 -12.27 -18.04
N LEU A 222 14.48 -13.22 -17.66
CA LEU A 222 15.68 -12.94 -16.89
C LEU A 222 16.68 -12.08 -17.69
N LYS A 223 16.91 -12.40 -18.97
CA LYS A 223 17.74 -11.56 -19.84
C LYS A 223 17.21 -10.13 -19.94
N PHE A 224 15.90 -10.00 -20.10
CA PHE A 224 15.23 -8.70 -20.12
C PHE A 224 15.43 -7.94 -18.82
N ALA A 225 15.25 -8.57 -17.66
CA ALA A 225 15.46 -7.96 -16.34
C ALA A 225 16.90 -7.43 -16.19
N TYR A 226 17.90 -8.20 -16.60
CA TYR A 226 19.30 -7.76 -16.59
C TYR A 226 19.54 -6.57 -17.52
N ALA A 227 19.02 -6.60 -18.73
CA ALA A 227 19.18 -5.51 -19.70
C ALA A 227 18.52 -4.21 -19.20
N GLU A 228 17.30 -4.29 -18.65
CA GLU A 228 16.60 -3.15 -18.09
C GLU A 228 17.31 -2.59 -16.85
N TYR A 229 17.80 -3.46 -15.97
CA TYR A 229 18.58 -3.03 -14.82
C TYR A 229 19.86 -2.28 -15.25
N ALA A 230 20.64 -2.84 -16.18
CA ALA A 230 21.85 -2.21 -16.68
C ALA A 230 21.59 -0.82 -17.31
N ARG A 231 20.41 -0.65 -17.96
CA ARG A 231 20.02 0.60 -18.61
C ARG A 231 19.50 1.66 -17.64
N ARG A 232 18.93 1.25 -16.49
CA ARG A 232 18.15 2.15 -15.59
C ARG A 232 18.63 2.18 -14.14
N ARG A 233 19.65 1.45 -13.75
CA ARG A 233 20.07 1.27 -12.35
C ARG A 233 20.27 2.57 -11.55
N GLU A 234 20.51 3.70 -12.22
CA GLU A 234 20.70 5.02 -11.61
C GLU A 234 19.43 5.89 -11.65
N ARG A 235 18.30 5.32 -12.09
CA ARG A 235 17.03 6.04 -12.24
C ARG A 235 15.92 5.29 -11.50
N TYR A 236 14.86 6.00 -11.21
CA TYR A 236 13.63 5.37 -10.73
C TYR A 236 13.11 4.34 -11.74
N ILE A 237 12.78 3.16 -11.25
CA ILE A 237 12.17 2.08 -12.02
C ILE A 237 10.85 1.74 -11.33
N ASP A 238 9.78 1.65 -12.10
CA ASP A 238 8.43 1.37 -11.59
C ASP A 238 8.26 -0.15 -11.37
N VAL A 239 8.84 -0.66 -10.30
CA VAL A 239 8.74 -2.05 -9.85
C VAL A 239 8.52 -2.08 -8.34
N HIS A 240 7.95 -3.17 -7.82
CA HIS A 240 7.82 -3.34 -6.38
C HIS A 240 9.17 -3.71 -5.74
N SER A 241 9.45 -3.12 -4.61
CA SER A 241 10.54 -3.49 -3.69
C SER A 241 10.02 -4.39 -2.57
N TRP A 242 8.72 -4.28 -2.25
CA TRP A 242 8.12 -4.94 -1.10
C TRP A 242 6.84 -5.67 -1.49
N TYR A 243 6.66 -6.86 -0.90
CA TYR A 243 5.58 -7.79 -1.18
C TYR A 243 4.89 -8.14 0.12
N PHE A 244 3.75 -7.46 0.40
CA PHE A 244 3.09 -7.54 1.68
C PHE A 244 1.88 -8.46 1.68
N THR A 245 1.67 -9.09 2.84
CA THR A 245 0.36 -9.51 3.34
C THR A 245 0.07 -8.73 4.63
N PRO A 246 -1.18 -8.61 5.09
CA PRO A 246 -1.48 -7.89 6.33
C PRO A 246 -0.67 -8.38 7.55
N PRO A 247 -0.47 -9.69 7.79
CA PRO A 247 0.35 -10.16 8.90
C PRO A 247 1.82 -9.73 8.79
N VAL A 248 2.42 -9.82 7.61
CA VAL A 248 3.82 -9.46 7.37
C VAL A 248 4.01 -7.95 7.53
N PHE A 249 3.13 -7.13 6.94
CA PHE A 249 3.15 -5.68 7.12
C PHE A 249 3.08 -5.30 8.61
N ARG A 250 2.14 -5.93 9.36
CA ARG A 250 2.03 -5.72 10.81
C ARG A 250 3.32 -6.06 11.54
N ALA A 251 3.89 -7.22 11.27
CA ALA A 251 5.10 -7.68 11.96
C ALA A 251 6.28 -6.74 11.70
N ILE A 252 6.47 -6.30 10.45
CA ILE A 252 7.54 -5.37 10.08
C ILE A 252 7.35 -4.03 10.81
N VAL A 253 6.19 -3.38 10.66
CA VAL A 253 5.94 -2.04 11.24
C VAL A 253 6.03 -2.08 12.78
N ALA A 254 5.45 -3.09 13.43
CA ALA A 254 5.53 -3.23 14.88
C ALA A 254 6.98 -3.37 15.36
N THR A 255 7.77 -4.21 14.69
CA THR A 255 9.18 -4.38 15.05
C THR A 255 10.00 -3.11 14.83
N LEU A 256 9.78 -2.39 13.72
CA LEU A 256 10.47 -1.11 13.46
C LEU A 256 10.16 -0.08 14.54
N LYS A 257 8.92 -0.04 15.04
CA LYS A 257 8.54 0.80 16.18
C LYS A 257 9.21 0.34 17.47
N ASP A 258 9.15 -0.96 17.77
CA ASP A 258 9.70 -1.53 19.03
C ASP A 258 11.20 -1.28 19.17
N VAL A 259 11.94 -1.29 18.06
CA VAL A 259 13.38 -0.97 18.05
C VAL A 259 13.69 0.54 17.90
N GLY A 260 12.67 1.39 17.83
CA GLY A 260 12.82 2.84 17.80
C GLY A 260 13.26 3.42 16.44
N LEU A 261 13.15 2.66 15.34
CA LEU A 261 13.46 3.15 14.01
C LEU A 261 12.37 4.08 13.44
N ILE A 262 11.12 3.92 13.90
CA ILE A 262 9.99 4.78 13.55
C ILE A 262 9.14 5.08 14.79
N GLY A 263 8.46 6.24 14.80
CA GLY A 263 7.47 6.62 15.83
C GLY A 263 6.02 6.38 15.37
N LEU A 264 5.80 5.69 14.26
CA LEU A 264 4.48 5.33 13.76
C LEU A 264 3.99 4.02 14.38
N GLU A 265 2.72 3.99 14.82
CA GLU A 265 2.09 2.76 15.29
C GLU A 265 0.88 2.37 14.44
N ILE A 266 0.54 1.08 14.43
CA ILE A 266 -0.61 0.58 13.68
C ILE A 266 -1.88 0.90 14.47
N ALA A 267 -2.59 1.95 14.08
CA ALA A 267 -3.91 2.32 14.61
C ALA A 267 -5.04 1.44 13.99
N GLY A 268 -4.88 0.98 12.75
CA GLY A 268 -5.81 0.08 12.09
C GLY A 268 -5.12 -0.74 11.00
N LEU A 269 -5.56 -1.99 10.84
CA LEU A 269 -5.10 -2.87 9.75
C LEU A 269 -6.25 -3.81 9.37
N TYR A 270 -6.71 -3.72 8.14
CA TYR A 270 -7.93 -4.34 7.66
C TYR A 270 -7.63 -5.29 6.51
N HIS A 271 -8.05 -6.55 6.64
CA HIS A 271 -7.81 -7.58 5.65
C HIS A 271 -8.57 -7.31 4.34
N PRO A 272 -8.06 -7.78 3.18
CA PRO A 272 -8.72 -7.55 1.91
C PRO A 272 -10.08 -8.22 1.86
N ALA A 273 -11.05 -7.53 1.26
CA ALA A 273 -12.36 -8.09 0.94
C ALA A 273 -12.26 -9.01 -0.28
N TYR A 274 -13.17 -9.98 -0.40
CA TYR A 274 -13.28 -10.86 -1.57
C TYR A 274 -13.29 -10.04 -2.88
N GLY A 275 -12.54 -10.49 -3.87
CA GLY A 275 -12.43 -9.82 -5.15
C GLY A 275 -11.53 -8.57 -5.16
N ARG A 276 -10.90 -8.21 -4.03
CA ARG A 276 -9.93 -7.09 -3.95
C ARG A 276 -8.50 -7.65 -3.87
N ASN A 277 -7.56 -6.89 -4.43
CA ASN A 277 -6.12 -7.19 -4.38
C ASN A 277 -5.35 -6.32 -3.40
N GLU A 278 -6.04 -5.64 -2.50
CA GLU A 278 -5.45 -4.67 -1.60
C GLU A 278 -6.03 -4.78 -0.20
N PHE A 279 -5.26 -4.37 0.78
CA PHE A 279 -5.70 -4.18 2.15
C PHE A 279 -5.47 -2.74 2.60
N CYS A 280 -6.22 -2.32 3.62
CA CYS A 280 -6.15 -0.99 4.16
C CYS A 280 -5.40 -0.96 5.50
N ALA A 281 -4.59 0.08 5.73
CA ALA A 281 -3.93 0.31 7.01
C ALA A 281 -3.96 1.78 7.39
N ILE A 282 -3.90 2.05 8.70
CA ILE A 282 -3.71 3.38 9.28
C ILE A 282 -2.54 3.28 10.24
N LEU A 283 -1.48 4.03 9.96
CA LEU A 283 -0.40 4.26 10.91
C LEU A 283 -0.60 5.63 11.56
N GLN A 284 -0.45 5.72 12.86
CA GLN A 284 -0.59 6.95 13.60
C GLN A 284 0.74 7.40 14.18
N ARG A 285 1.06 8.70 14.04
CA ARG A 285 2.19 9.29 14.74
C ARG A 285 1.90 9.34 16.23
N THR A 286 2.72 8.65 17.02
CA THR A 286 2.68 8.78 18.48
C THR A 286 3.21 10.15 18.89
N THR A 287 2.66 10.70 19.98
CA THR A 287 3.05 12.02 20.50
C THR A 287 4.46 12.03 21.04
#